data_0c273d04574bacef0439daefa7acc962
#
_entry.id   0c273d04574bacef0439daefa7acc962
#
_cell.length_a   1.000
_cell.length_b   1.000
_cell.length_c   1.000
_cell.angle_alpha   90.00
_cell.angle_beta   90.00
_cell.angle_gamma   90.00
#
_symmetry.space_group_name_H-M   'P 1'
#
loop_
_entity.id
_entity.type
_entity.pdbx_description
1 polymer ?
#
loop_
_entity_poly.entity_id
_entity_poly.type
_entity_poly.pdbx_seq_one_letter_code
_entity_poly.pdbx_strand_id
1 'polypeptide(L)'
;MDSAQPGMNAAQQLVVVNASLERVYEQWSRFEDLPKFIPPLRGVRRIDDAHFSYISNLNGEGKKGIFHIVLQIPGRRIAWRTISDGFMSGVVFFEPHSEKKTEVTLKIRSIFDPPNLSRRVEEYLGNFKRLVENEEAIP
;
A
#
# COMPACT_ATOMS: atom_id res chain seq x y z
N MET A 1 13.20 26.01 -2.66
CA MET A 1 12.25 25.98 -3.76
C MET A 1 11.43 24.70 -3.76
N ASP A 2 10.17 24.84 -3.91
CA ASP A 2 9.29 23.71 -3.93
C ASP A 2 9.43 22.94 -5.24
N SER A 3 9.77 21.67 -5.16
CA SER A 3 9.88 20.82 -6.33
C SER A 3 8.59 20.08 -6.67
N ALA A 4 7.55 20.25 -5.85
CA ALA A 4 6.30 19.58 -6.07
C ALA A 4 5.57 20.17 -7.28
N GLN A 5 5.03 19.32 -8.12
CA GLN A 5 4.20 19.77 -9.24
C GLN A 5 2.83 20.20 -8.74
N PRO A 6 2.23 21.23 -9.37
CA PRO A 6 0.88 21.63 -9.02
C PRO A 6 -0.07 20.44 -9.08
N GLY A 7 -0.91 20.30 -8.06
CA GLY A 7 -1.88 19.21 -7.98
C GLY A 7 -1.34 17.86 -7.53
N MET A 8 -0.03 17.76 -7.33
CA MET A 8 0.59 16.52 -6.88
C MET A 8 0.88 16.58 -5.38
N ASN A 9 0.44 15.57 -4.66
CA ASN A 9 0.63 15.45 -3.23
C ASN A 9 1.38 14.17 -2.91
N ALA A 10 2.18 14.20 -1.85
CA ALA A 10 2.94 13.04 -1.42
C ALA A 10 2.85 12.90 0.09
N ALA A 11 2.82 11.66 0.54
CA ALA A 11 2.84 11.34 1.95
C ALA A 11 3.73 10.13 2.17
N GLN A 12 4.43 10.12 3.29
CA GLN A 12 5.28 9.01 3.67
C GLN A 12 5.14 8.77 5.16
N GLN A 13 4.85 7.54 5.54
CA GLN A 13 4.75 7.11 6.92
C GLN A 13 5.44 5.76 7.06
N LEU A 14 5.81 5.42 8.27
CA LEU A 14 6.38 4.11 8.56
C LEU A 14 5.77 3.51 9.81
N VAL A 15 5.87 2.20 9.91
CA VAL A 15 5.43 1.46 11.08
C VAL A 15 6.40 0.30 11.31
N VAL A 16 6.58 -0.08 12.56
CA VAL A 16 7.35 -1.29 12.88
C VAL A 16 6.34 -2.40 13.21
N VAL A 17 6.38 -3.45 12.43
CA VAL A 17 5.50 -4.60 12.58
C VAL A 17 6.25 -5.70 13.34
N ASN A 18 5.63 -6.26 14.36
CA ASN A 18 6.23 -7.32 15.17
C ASN A 18 6.05 -8.67 14.50
N ALA A 19 6.75 -8.86 13.40
CA ALA A 19 6.75 -10.09 12.61
C ALA A 19 8.00 -10.12 11.74
N SER A 20 8.35 -11.28 11.25
CA SER A 20 9.53 -11.45 10.40
C SER A 20 9.36 -10.76 9.06
N LEU A 21 10.47 -10.40 8.44
CA LEU A 21 10.46 -9.82 7.09
C LEU A 21 9.70 -10.72 6.11
N GLU A 22 9.93 -12.02 6.17
CA GLU A 22 9.28 -12.96 5.28
C GLU A 22 7.75 -12.90 5.43
N ARG A 23 7.26 -12.91 6.66
CA ARG A 23 5.83 -12.87 6.95
C ARG A 23 5.20 -11.56 6.51
N VAL A 24 5.87 -10.46 6.79
CA VAL A 24 5.39 -9.11 6.44
C VAL A 24 5.34 -8.95 4.92
N TYR A 25 6.41 -9.31 4.24
CA TYR A 25 6.46 -9.21 2.79
C TYR A 25 5.42 -10.11 2.12
N GLU A 26 5.26 -11.32 2.61
CA GLU A 26 4.27 -12.25 2.09
C GLU A 26 2.87 -11.67 2.13
N GLN A 27 2.49 -11.05 3.25
CA GLN A 27 1.14 -10.46 3.37
C GLN A 27 0.94 -9.31 2.39
N TRP A 28 1.91 -8.40 2.28
CA TRP A 28 1.76 -7.28 1.38
C TRP A 28 1.71 -7.73 -0.08
N SER A 29 2.51 -8.72 -0.44
CA SER A 29 2.58 -9.20 -1.82
C SER A 29 1.36 -10.00 -2.27
N ARG A 30 0.47 -10.32 -1.36
CA ARG A 30 -0.85 -10.87 -1.70
C ARG A 30 -1.76 -9.69 -2.09
N PHE A 31 -1.60 -9.17 -3.30
CA PHE A 31 -2.28 -7.95 -3.70
C PHE A 31 -3.80 -8.05 -3.67
N GLU A 32 -4.34 -9.23 -3.83
CA GLU A 32 -5.79 -9.45 -3.74
C GLU A 32 -6.31 -9.30 -2.31
N ASP A 33 -5.41 -9.29 -1.32
CA ASP A 33 -5.74 -9.06 0.08
C ASP A 33 -5.62 -7.60 0.51
N LEU A 34 -5.22 -6.69 -0.40
CA LEU A 34 -5.11 -5.27 -0.07
C LEU A 34 -6.36 -4.69 0.61
N PRO A 35 -7.59 -5.07 0.23
CA PRO A 35 -8.77 -4.55 0.92
C PRO A 35 -8.82 -4.85 2.41
N LYS A 36 -8.07 -5.84 2.89
CA LYS A 36 -8.04 -6.17 4.31
C LYS A 36 -7.43 -5.06 5.17
N PHE A 37 -6.58 -4.21 4.58
CA PHE A 37 -5.97 -3.12 5.33
C PHE A 37 -6.07 -1.77 4.63
N ILE A 38 -6.58 -1.72 3.40
CA ILE A 38 -6.85 -0.49 2.68
C ILE A 38 -8.36 -0.43 2.40
N PRO A 39 -9.15 0.10 3.37
CA PRO A 39 -10.61 0.02 3.31
C PRO A 39 -11.29 0.55 2.05
N PRO A 40 -10.77 1.61 1.39
CA PRO A 40 -11.40 2.08 0.16
C PRO A 40 -11.33 1.10 -1.01
N LEU A 41 -10.43 0.13 -0.96
CA LEU A 41 -10.30 -0.84 -2.05
C LEU A 41 -11.24 -2.02 -1.87
N ARG A 42 -11.82 -2.46 -2.98
CA ARG A 42 -12.68 -3.64 -3.03
C ARG A 42 -12.38 -4.42 -4.30
N GLY A 43 -12.60 -5.73 -4.24
CA GLY A 43 -12.58 -6.57 -5.42
C GLY A 43 -11.28 -6.54 -6.20
N VAL A 44 -10.14 -6.50 -5.52
CA VAL A 44 -8.85 -6.54 -6.20
C VAL A 44 -8.67 -7.91 -6.85
N ARG A 45 -8.43 -7.92 -8.16
CA ARG A 45 -8.30 -9.15 -8.93
C ARG A 45 -7.10 -9.08 -9.86
N ARG A 46 -6.38 -10.18 -9.96
CA ARG A 46 -5.25 -10.28 -10.87
C ARG A 46 -5.73 -10.34 -12.31
N ILE A 47 -5.15 -9.50 -13.18
CA ILE A 47 -5.37 -9.55 -14.63
C ILE A 47 -4.22 -10.36 -15.25
N ASP A 48 -2.99 -10.05 -14.88
CA ASP A 48 -1.79 -10.79 -15.28
C ASP A 48 -0.73 -10.64 -14.19
N ASP A 49 0.51 -11.02 -14.46
CA ASP A 49 1.56 -11.01 -13.43
C ASP A 49 1.86 -9.63 -12.86
N ALA A 50 1.53 -8.56 -13.57
CA ALA A 50 1.86 -7.21 -13.16
C ALA A 50 0.67 -6.26 -13.07
N HIS A 51 -0.53 -6.69 -13.46
CA HIS A 51 -1.71 -5.83 -13.52
C HIS A 51 -2.85 -6.39 -12.68
N PHE A 52 -3.53 -5.50 -11.96
CA PHE A 52 -4.63 -5.85 -11.08
C PHE A 52 -5.77 -4.85 -11.27
N SER A 53 -7.01 -5.35 -11.34
CA SER A 53 -8.19 -4.49 -11.33
C SER A 53 -8.65 -4.28 -9.90
N TYR A 54 -9.31 -3.15 -9.65
CA TYR A 54 -9.87 -2.84 -8.34
C TYR A 54 -11.09 -1.95 -8.46
N ILE A 55 -11.84 -1.88 -7.37
CA ILE A 55 -12.91 -0.90 -7.20
C ILE A 55 -12.52 -0.04 -6.02
N SER A 56 -12.57 1.29 -6.18
CA SER A 56 -12.25 2.22 -5.11
C SER A 56 -13.46 3.01 -4.70
N ASN A 57 -13.71 3.08 -3.40
CA ASN A 57 -14.78 3.88 -2.82
C ASN A 57 -14.28 5.16 -2.16
N LEU A 58 -13.11 5.63 -2.55
CA LEU A 58 -12.46 6.77 -1.91
C LEU A 58 -13.35 8.01 -1.86
N ASN A 59 -14.15 8.24 -2.89
CA ASN A 59 -15.05 9.39 -2.97
C ASN A 59 -16.53 8.97 -2.90
N GLY A 60 -16.82 7.82 -2.32
CA GLY A 60 -18.19 7.32 -2.20
C GLY A 60 -18.78 6.78 -3.49
N GLU A 61 -18.03 6.79 -4.57
CA GLU A 61 -18.44 6.28 -5.87
C GLU A 61 -17.58 5.07 -6.21
N GLY A 62 -18.16 3.92 -6.43
CA GLY A 62 -17.40 2.72 -6.76
C GLY A 62 -16.68 2.85 -8.11
N LYS A 63 -15.55 3.49 -8.14
CA LYS A 63 -14.76 3.66 -9.38
C LYS A 63 -13.88 2.46 -9.63
N LYS A 64 -13.94 1.95 -10.85
CA LYS A 64 -13.08 0.87 -11.29
C LYS A 64 -11.74 1.43 -11.76
N GLY A 65 -10.67 0.70 -11.49
CA GLY A 65 -9.36 1.08 -11.92
C GLY A 65 -8.46 -0.13 -12.11
N ILE A 66 -7.27 0.15 -12.61
CA ILE A 66 -6.23 -0.87 -12.79
C ILE A 66 -4.95 -0.29 -12.22
N PHE A 67 -4.22 -1.09 -11.45
CA PHE A 67 -2.87 -0.71 -11.05
C PHE A 67 -1.85 -1.69 -11.62
N HIS A 68 -0.68 -1.16 -11.88
CA HIS A 68 0.45 -1.88 -12.46
C HIS A 68 1.57 -1.96 -11.42
N ILE A 69 2.05 -3.16 -11.17
CA ILE A 69 3.24 -3.36 -10.32
C ILE A 69 4.45 -3.10 -11.21
N VAL A 70 5.09 -1.95 -11.03
CA VAL A 70 6.19 -1.54 -11.90
C VAL A 70 7.54 -2.07 -11.43
N LEU A 71 7.64 -2.47 -10.14
CA LEU A 71 8.86 -3.02 -9.60
C LEU A 71 8.51 -3.90 -8.41
N GLN A 72 9.10 -5.08 -8.35
CA GLN A 72 8.94 -5.96 -7.20
C GLN A 72 10.27 -6.63 -6.92
N ILE A 73 10.89 -6.24 -5.80
CA ILE A 73 12.12 -6.83 -5.32
C ILE A 73 11.78 -7.56 -4.03
N PRO A 74 11.71 -8.89 -4.04
CA PRO A 74 11.27 -9.66 -2.88
C PRO A 74 12.01 -9.30 -1.60
N GLY A 75 11.25 -9.06 -0.53
CA GLY A 75 11.80 -8.70 0.76
C GLY A 75 12.36 -7.30 0.87
N ARG A 76 12.27 -6.48 -0.19
CA ARG A 76 12.86 -5.15 -0.17
C ARG A 76 11.88 -4.05 -0.50
N ARG A 77 11.24 -4.10 -1.67
CA ARG A 77 10.27 -3.05 -2.05
C ARG A 77 9.34 -3.48 -3.17
N ILE A 78 8.20 -2.83 -3.20
CA ILE A 78 7.20 -3.00 -4.26
C ILE A 78 6.76 -1.59 -4.66
N ALA A 79 6.80 -1.30 -5.96
CA ALA A 79 6.33 -0.03 -6.49
C ALA A 79 5.20 -0.28 -7.47
N TRP A 80 4.21 0.64 -7.45
CA TRP A 80 3.05 0.50 -8.32
C TRP A 80 2.58 1.87 -8.81
N ARG A 81 1.73 1.86 -9.84
CA ARG A 81 1.01 3.06 -10.28
C ARG A 81 -0.35 2.67 -10.83
N THR A 82 -1.29 3.59 -10.78
CA THR A 82 -2.57 3.43 -11.45
C THR A 82 -2.41 3.78 -12.92
N ILE A 83 -3.16 3.11 -13.80
CA ILE A 83 -3.12 3.37 -15.24
C ILE A 83 -4.48 3.77 -15.80
N SER A 84 -5.47 3.92 -14.94
CA SER A 84 -6.79 4.41 -15.31
C SER A 84 -6.97 5.83 -14.79
N ASP A 85 -8.20 6.31 -14.74
CA ASP A 85 -8.50 7.69 -14.35
C ASP A 85 -7.76 8.15 -13.10
N GLY A 86 -7.12 9.32 -13.21
CA GLY A 86 -6.38 9.91 -12.13
C GLY A 86 -5.00 9.29 -11.99
N PHE A 87 -4.17 9.96 -11.20
CA PHE A 87 -2.81 9.52 -10.98
C PHE A 87 -2.60 9.19 -9.52
N MET A 88 -2.12 7.99 -9.27
CA MET A 88 -1.63 7.59 -7.97
C MET A 88 -0.49 6.62 -8.19
N SER A 89 0.61 6.82 -7.48
CA SER A 89 1.71 5.88 -7.48
C SER A 89 2.21 5.72 -6.07
N GLY A 90 2.91 4.63 -5.81
CA GLY A 90 3.44 4.40 -4.49
C GLY A 90 4.56 3.40 -4.49
N VAL A 91 5.23 3.36 -3.37
CA VAL A 91 6.24 2.36 -3.10
C VAL A 91 6.18 1.98 -1.62
N VAL A 92 6.30 0.71 -1.36
CA VAL A 92 6.42 0.21 0.00
C VAL A 92 7.80 -0.41 0.15
N PHE A 93 8.49 -0.05 1.22
CA PHE A 93 9.82 -0.54 1.55
C PHE A 93 9.75 -1.42 2.79
N PHE A 94 10.55 -2.47 2.80
CA PHE A 94 10.63 -3.40 3.92
C PHE A 94 12.07 -3.46 4.42
N GLU A 95 12.25 -3.34 5.73
CA GLU A 95 13.58 -3.42 6.33
C GLU A 95 13.51 -4.21 7.63
N PRO A 96 14.25 -5.34 7.73
CA PRO A 96 14.23 -6.12 8.98
C PRO A 96 15.04 -5.40 10.05
N HIS A 97 14.47 -5.28 11.24
CA HIS A 97 15.18 -4.78 12.43
C HIS A 97 15.71 -5.95 13.26
N SER A 98 14.99 -7.06 13.23
CA SER A 98 15.37 -8.30 13.91
C SER A 98 14.57 -9.44 13.27
N GLU A 99 14.74 -10.64 13.79
CA GLU A 99 14.00 -11.80 13.27
C GLU A 99 12.48 -11.64 13.42
N LYS A 100 12.02 -10.81 14.35
CA LYS A 100 10.61 -10.64 14.64
C LYS A 100 10.15 -9.19 14.58
N LYS A 101 10.92 -8.34 13.93
CA LYS A 101 10.54 -6.93 13.75
C LYS A 101 10.94 -6.46 12.36
N THR A 102 10.00 -5.88 11.66
CA THR A 102 10.20 -5.36 10.31
C THR A 102 9.62 -3.97 10.19
N GLU A 103 10.43 -3.05 9.69
CA GLU A 103 9.96 -1.70 9.39
C GLU A 103 9.31 -1.71 8.01
N VAL A 104 8.13 -1.10 7.93
CA VAL A 104 7.40 -0.93 6.67
C VAL A 104 7.19 0.55 6.45
N THR A 105 7.70 1.05 5.33
CA THR A 105 7.55 2.45 4.93
C THR A 105 6.69 2.51 3.69
N LEU A 106 5.61 3.28 3.74
CA LEU A 106 4.71 3.45 2.60
C LEU A 106 4.77 4.90 2.16
N LYS A 107 5.08 5.09 0.88
CA LYS A 107 5.14 6.41 0.26
C LYS A 107 4.16 6.44 -0.90
N ILE A 108 3.23 7.39 -0.87
CA ILE A 108 2.21 7.53 -1.91
C ILE A 108 2.26 8.94 -2.49
N ARG A 109 2.11 9.03 -3.80
CA ARG A 109 1.93 10.28 -4.53
C ARG A 109 0.58 10.23 -5.21
N SER A 110 -0.21 11.30 -5.06
CA SER A 110 -1.57 11.33 -5.60
C SER A 110 -1.98 12.74 -5.92
N ILE A 111 -2.84 12.90 -6.93
CA ILE A 111 -3.51 14.16 -7.19
C ILE A 111 -4.83 14.26 -6.44
N PHE A 112 -5.22 13.20 -5.71
CA PHE A 112 -6.49 13.14 -5.00
C PHE A 112 -6.33 13.35 -3.50
N ASP A 113 -7.36 13.95 -2.90
CA ASP A 113 -7.54 14.04 -1.46
C ASP A 113 -6.29 14.50 -0.70
N PRO A 114 -5.67 15.62 -1.17
CA PRO A 114 -4.39 16.04 -0.62
C PRO A 114 -4.36 16.27 0.90
N PRO A 115 -5.38 16.91 1.49
CA PRO A 115 -5.30 17.21 2.93
C PRO A 115 -5.30 15.98 3.83
N ASN A 116 -5.79 14.85 3.33
CA ASN A 116 -5.95 13.65 4.12
C ASN A 116 -4.98 12.53 3.77
N LEU A 117 -4.12 12.76 2.77
CA LEU A 117 -3.26 11.69 2.26
C LEU A 117 -2.35 11.11 3.35
N SER A 118 -1.69 11.95 4.12
CA SER A 118 -0.79 11.50 5.17
C SER A 118 -1.52 10.66 6.23
N ARG A 119 -2.71 11.09 6.63
CA ARG A 119 -3.50 10.36 7.61
C ARG A 119 -3.98 9.02 7.06
N ARG A 120 -4.33 8.96 5.77
CA ARG A 120 -4.73 7.72 5.14
C ARG A 120 -3.58 6.72 5.09
N VAL A 121 -2.39 7.20 4.74
CA VAL A 121 -1.20 6.34 4.70
C VAL A 121 -0.91 5.79 6.10
N GLU A 122 -1.00 6.63 7.13
CA GLU A 122 -0.83 6.20 8.51
C GLU A 122 -1.87 5.15 8.91
N GLU A 123 -3.12 5.37 8.53
CA GLU A 123 -4.21 4.43 8.83
C GLU A 123 -3.97 3.07 8.18
N TYR A 124 -3.58 3.06 6.91
CA TYR A 124 -3.35 1.81 6.19
C TYR A 124 -2.20 1.01 6.81
N LEU A 125 -1.13 1.69 7.20
CA LEU A 125 -0.03 1.02 7.88
C LEU A 125 -0.44 0.48 9.24
N GLY A 126 -1.25 1.21 9.99
CA GLY A 126 -1.78 0.74 11.26
C GLY A 126 -2.65 -0.49 11.08
N ASN A 127 -3.50 -0.48 10.06
CA ASN A 127 -4.34 -1.63 9.74
C ASN A 127 -3.49 -2.84 9.36
N PHE A 128 -2.48 -2.62 8.54
CA PHE A 128 -1.55 -3.67 8.12
C PHE A 128 -0.84 -4.30 9.31
N LYS A 129 -0.33 -3.46 10.20
CA LYS A 129 0.34 -3.92 11.41
C LYS A 129 -0.58 -4.81 12.25
N ARG A 130 -1.81 -4.37 12.47
CA ARG A 130 -2.79 -5.15 13.23
C ARG A 130 -3.11 -6.48 12.55
N LEU A 131 -3.27 -6.46 11.23
CA LEU A 131 -3.57 -7.67 10.48
C LEU A 131 -2.47 -8.71 10.64
N VAL A 132 -1.23 -8.31 10.43
CA VAL A 132 -0.09 -9.24 10.49
C VAL A 132 0.13 -9.73 11.92
N GLU A 133 0.11 -8.81 12.90
CA GLU A 133 0.37 -9.19 14.28
C GLU A 133 -0.73 -10.06 14.87
N ASN A 134 -1.97 -9.85 14.48
CA ASN A 134 -3.06 -10.70 14.94
C ASN A 134 -2.93 -12.12 14.37
N GLU A 135 -2.52 -12.25 13.11
CA GLU A 135 -2.30 -13.57 12.51
C GLU A 135 -1.13 -14.30 13.17
N GLU A 136 -0.06 -13.56 13.52
CA GLU A 136 1.08 -14.13 14.23
C GLU A 136 0.69 -14.61 15.65
N ALA A 137 -0.28 -13.96 16.28
CA ALA A 137 -0.71 -14.29 17.62
C ALA A 137 -1.64 -15.51 17.68
N ILE A 138 -2.15 -15.96 16.55
CA ILE A 138 -3.03 -17.14 16.49
C ILE A 138 -2.16 -18.39 16.52
N PRO A 139 -2.39 -19.28 17.49
CA PRO A 139 -1.61 -20.53 17.62
C PRO A 139 -1.82 -21.46 16.42
#